data_6757c5822b3dce52ca3a2f8d09934978
#
_entry.id   6757c5822b3dce52ca3a2f8d09934978
#
_cell.length_a   1.000
_cell.length_b   1.000
_cell.length_c   1.000
_cell.angle_alpha   90.00
_cell.angle_beta   90.00
_cell.angle_gamma   90.00
#
_symmetry.space_group_name_H-M   'P 1'
#
loop_
_entity.id
_entity.type
_entity.pdbx_description
1 polymer ?
#
loop_
_entity_poly.entity_id
_entity_poly.type
_entity_poly.pdbx_seq_one_letter_code
_entity_poly.pdbx_strand_id
1 'polypeptide(L)'
;MSESLVTVRLTQRRDYPFDNQFDNGSGGAVPTLLTDEPAPLGEGAGPSPIQLLCAAVGNCLSASLLFSVRKYKEEPGAIACEVQAEVGRNADKRLRVLGLTARLTLGVPAGGLAHLDRVLAGFEDFCTVTASVRAAIPVTVQVFDAQGVKLK
;
A
#
# COMPACT_ATOMS: atom_id res chain seq x y z
N MET A 1 7.66 22.51 -8.23
CA MET A 1 8.58 22.50 -7.08
C MET A 1 8.29 21.28 -6.23
N SER A 2 9.31 20.66 -5.66
CA SER A 2 9.12 19.57 -4.69
C SER A 2 8.71 20.17 -3.33
N GLU A 3 7.63 19.66 -2.73
CA GLU A 3 7.16 20.10 -1.41
C GLU A 3 7.90 19.41 -0.28
N SER A 4 8.41 18.22 -0.53
CA SER A 4 9.16 17.43 0.46
C SER A 4 10.13 16.48 -0.21
N LEU A 5 11.20 16.15 0.51
CA LEU A 5 12.15 15.10 0.14
C LEU A 5 12.05 13.96 1.16
N VAL A 6 11.81 12.77 0.67
CA VAL A 6 11.76 11.56 1.51
C VAL A 6 12.98 10.71 1.21
N THR A 7 13.70 10.29 2.25
CA THR A 7 14.94 9.54 2.12
C THR A 7 14.84 8.21 2.87
N VAL A 8 15.28 7.15 2.22
CA VAL A 8 15.52 5.83 2.82
C VAL A 8 16.95 5.43 2.49
N ARG A 9 17.69 4.93 3.48
CA ARG A 9 19.06 4.44 3.31
C ARG A 9 19.07 2.94 3.45
N LEU A 10 19.71 2.26 2.49
CA LEU A 10 19.84 0.81 2.48
C LEU A 10 21.30 0.43 2.64
N THR A 11 21.56 -0.54 3.51
CA THR A 11 22.91 -1.09 3.71
C THR A 11 22.84 -2.61 3.59
N GLN A 12 23.60 -3.17 2.67
CA GLN A 12 23.70 -4.60 2.50
C GLN A 12 24.34 -5.25 3.74
N ARG A 13 23.73 -6.30 4.27
CA ARG A 13 24.36 -7.13 5.32
C ARG A 13 25.30 -8.16 4.73
N ARG A 14 24.75 -8.99 3.87
CA ARG A 14 25.44 -10.06 3.13
C ARG A 14 24.48 -10.50 2.00
N ASP A 15 24.97 -10.96 0.91
CA ASP A 15 24.15 -11.48 -0.20
C ASP A 15 22.95 -10.59 -0.55
N TYR A 16 21.71 -11.04 -0.30
CA TYR A 16 20.47 -10.33 -0.63
C TYR A 16 19.78 -9.57 0.52
N PRO A 17 20.04 -9.84 1.82
CA PRO A 17 19.46 -9.05 2.90
C PRO A 17 20.03 -7.64 2.98
N PHE A 18 19.14 -6.66 3.15
CA PHE A 18 19.46 -5.24 3.35
C PHE A 18 18.79 -4.69 4.60
N ASP A 19 19.50 -3.87 5.35
CA ASP A 19 18.93 -3.02 6.38
C ASP A 19 18.41 -1.73 5.74
N ASN A 20 17.14 -1.43 5.95
CA ASN A 20 16.49 -0.21 5.47
C ASN A 20 16.26 0.72 6.65
N GLN A 21 16.85 1.91 6.59
CA GLN A 21 16.74 2.97 7.58
C GLN A 21 15.86 4.08 7.03
N PHE A 22 14.84 4.43 7.78
CA PHE A 22 13.84 5.44 7.40
C PHE A 22 14.11 6.72 8.18
N ASP A 23 14.02 7.86 7.50
CA ASP A 23 13.99 9.18 8.11
C ASP A 23 12.53 9.63 8.26
N ASN A 24 12.10 9.87 9.48
CA ASN A 24 10.72 10.33 9.75
C ASN A 24 10.56 11.86 9.71
N GLY A 25 11.63 12.60 9.35
CA GLY A 25 11.62 14.05 9.23
C GLY A 25 11.48 14.83 10.56
N SER A 26 11.20 14.16 11.67
CA SER A 26 10.99 14.78 12.99
C SER A 26 12.03 14.37 14.04
N GLY A 27 13.07 13.63 13.64
CA GLY A 27 14.16 13.20 14.52
C GLY A 27 13.82 12.06 15.48
N GLY A 28 12.62 11.48 15.39
CA GLY A 28 12.25 10.28 16.13
C GLY A 28 12.88 9.01 15.55
N ALA A 29 13.14 8.02 16.39
CA ALA A 29 13.66 6.73 15.94
C ALA A 29 12.57 5.93 15.23
N VAL A 30 12.83 5.53 13.98
CA VAL A 30 12.04 4.57 13.23
C VAL A 30 12.81 3.24 13.23
N PRO A 31 12.17 2.11 13.59
CA PRO A 31 12.84 0.81 13.56
C PRO A 31 13.41 0.50 12.17
N THR A 32 14.61 -0.04 12.13
CA THR A 32 15.21 -0.56 10.90
C THR A 32 14.41 -1.76 10.41
N LEU A 33 14.08 -1.79 9.12
CA LEU A 33 13.44 -2.92 8.47
C LEU A 33 14.48 -3.76 7.73
N LEU A 34 14.58 -5.04 8.09
CA LEU A 34 15.32 -6.00 7.29
C LEU A 34 14.48 -6.42 6.09
N THR A 35 15.03 -6.32 4.88
CA THR A 35 14.46 -6.86 3.65
C THR A 35 15.31 -7.97 3.09
N ASP A 36 14.71 -8.89 2.36
CA ASP A 36 15.41 -9.99 1.71
C ASP A 36 14.64 -10.46 0.48
N GLU A 37 15.29 -11.21 -0.38
CA GLU A 37 14.61 -11.93 -1.45
C GLU A 37 14.18 -13.32 -0.98
N PRO A 38 13.10 -13.87 -1.56
CA PRO A 38 12.73 -15.26 -1.28
C PRO A 38 13.74 -16.25 -1.88
N ALA A 39 13.73 -17.47 -1.39
CA ALA A 39 14.52 -18.55 -1.98
C ALA A 39 14.16 -18.74 -3.47
N PRO A 40 15.11 -19.09 -4.35
CA PRO A 40 16.48 -19.50 -4.08
C PRO A 40 17.50 -18.34 -4.02
N LEU A 41 17.10 -17.10 -4.25
CA LEU A 41 18.02 -15.96 -4.24
C LEU A 41 18.45 -15.59 -2.82
N GLY A 42 17.48 -15.32 -1.95
CA GLY A 42 17.66 -15.02 -0.55
C GLY A 42 17.18 -16.15 0.36
N GLU A 43 17.05 -15.86 1.64
CA GLU A 43 16.57 -16.76 2.68
C GLU A 43 15.13 -16.43 3.13
N GLY A 44 14.55 -15.34 2.61
CA GLY A 44 13.24 -14.86 3.04
C GLY A 44 13.24 -14.30 4.46
N ALA A 45 14.37 -13.76 4.92
CA ALA A 45 14.53 -13.26 6.29
C ALA A 45 13.76 -11.95 6.56
N GLY A 46 13.20 -11.34 5.52
CA GLY A 46 12.36 -10.15 5.58
C GLY A 46 11.49 -10.01 4.34
N PRO A 47 10.63 -8.99 4.28
CA PRO A 47 9.79 -8.76 3.11
C PRO A 47 10.65 -8.46 1.87
N SER A 48 10.18 -8.95 0.72
CA SER A 48 10.80 -8.67 -0.57
C SER A 48 10.45 -7.24 -1.05
N PRO A 49 11.22 -6.69 -2.01
CA PRO A 49 10.90 -5.39 -2.63
C PRO A 49 9.48 -5.30 -3.20
N ILE A 50 8.95 -6.39 -3.78
CA ILE A 50 7.57 -6.44 -4.29
C ILE A 50 6.57 -6.34 -3.14
N GLN A 51 6.82 -7.02 -2.02
CA GLN A 51 5.98 -6.91 -0.83
C GLN A 51 6.00 -5.49 -0.24
N LEU A 52 7.14 -4.80 -0.28
CA LEU A 52 7.22 -3.39 0.13
C LEU A 52 6.40 -2.48 -0.77
N LEU A 53 6.39 -2.73 -2.09
CA LEU A 53 5.53 -2.00 -3.02
C LEU A 53 4.05 -2.23 -2.70
N CYS A 54 3.65 -3.47 -2.46
CA CYS A 54 2.29 -3.81 -2.03
C CYS A 54 1.91 -3.11 -0.72
N ALA A 55 2.82 -3.14 0.26
CA ALA A 55 2.60 -2.48 1.55
C ALA A 55 2.44 -0.97 1.41
N ALA A 56 3.26 -0.32 0.57
CA ALA A 56 3.17 1.11 0.30
C ALA A 56 1.82 1.49 -0.33
N VAL A 57 1.37 0.75 -1.34
CA VAL A 57 0.09 0.97 -2.01
C VAL A 57 -1.08 0.73 -1.04
N GLY A 58 -1.09 -0.39 -0.33
CA GLY A 58 -2.18 -0.75 0.60
C GLY A 58 -2.28 0.22 1.77
N ASN A 59 -1.15 0.62 2.35
CA ASN A 59 -1.12 1.58 3.46
C ASN A 59 -1.65 2.95 3.01
N CYS A 60 -1.18 3.45 1.86
CA CYS A 60 -1.62 4.75 1.34
C CYS A 60 -3.13 4.75 1.01
N LEU A 61 -3.65 3.70 0.38
CA LEU A 61 -5.09 3.55 0.10
C LEU A 61 -5.92 3.51 1.40
N SER A 62 -5.46 2.75 2.39
CA SER A 62 -6.13 2.64 3.69
C SER A 62 -6.18 3.98 4.42
N ALA A 63 -5.05 4.71 4.43
CA ALA A 63 -4.98 6.03 5.03
C ALA A 63 -5.87 7.05 4.29
N SER A 64 -5.92 6.99 2.97
CA SER A 64 -6.78 7.86 2.15
C SER A 64 -8.26 7.58 2.38
N LEU A 65 -8.63 6.30 2.50
CA LEU A 65 -9.99 5.90 2.84
C LEU A 65 -10.39 6.40 4.23
N LEU A 66 -9.54 6.19 5.23
CA LEU A 66 -9.74 6.69 6.59
C LEU A 66 -9.91 8.21 6.62
N PHE A 67 -8.99 8.92 5.97
CA PHE A 67 -9.05 10.38 5.84
C PHE A 67 -10.38 10.84 5.23
N SER A 68 -10.81 10.21 4.14
CA SER A 68 -12.03 10.58 3.43
C SER A 68 -13.30 10.33 4.25
N VAL A 69 -13.35 9.24 5.02
CA VAL A 69 -14.46 8.96 5.95
C VAL A 69 -14.49 10.00 7.08
N ARG A 70 -13.35 10.27 7.69
CA ARG A 70 -13.22 11.24 8.80
C ARG A 70 -13.52 12.68 8.39
N LYS A 71 -13.35 13.03 7.13
CA LYS A 71 -13.77 14.34 6.58
C LYS A 71 -15.25 14.61 6.80
N TYR A 72 -16.07 13.57 6.83
CA TYR A 72 -17.50 13.64 7.15
C TYR A 72 -17.81 13.41 8.63
N LYS A 73 -16.78 13.39 9.51
CA LYS A 73 -16.91 13.11 10.94
C LYS A 73 -17.51 11.73 11.24
N GLU A 74 -17.24 10.78 10.36
CA GLU A 74 -17.64 9.38 10.47
C GLU A 74 -16.42 8.51 10.77
N GLU A 75 -16.64 7.30 11.32
CA GLU A 75 -15.59 6.36 11.66
C GLU A 75 -15.82 5.01 10.95
N PRO A 76 -14.86 4.54 10.15
CA PRO A 76 -15.00 3.31 9.37
C PRO A 76 -14.70 2.03 10.18
N GLY A 77 -14.40 2.15 11.48
CA GLY A 77 -13.83 1.06 12.26
C GLY A 77 -12.39 0.75 11.85
N ALA A 78 -11.90 -0.40 12.24
CA ALA A 78 -10.57 -0.86 11.83
C ALA A 78 -10.58 -1.24 10.35
N ILE A 79 -9.82 -0.52 9.52
CA ILE A 79 -9.65 -0.84 8.11
C ILE A 79 -8.61 -1.95 7.96
N ALA A 80 -8.93 -3.00 7.22
CA ALA A 80 -7.98 -4.01 6.76
C ALA A 80 -7.74 -3.85 5.25
N CYS A 81 -6.55 -4.20 4.80
CA CYS A 81 -6.21 -4.18 3.38
C CYS A 81 -5.33 -5.37 3.01
N GLU A 82 -5.70 -6.06 1.96
CA GLU A 82 -4.86 -7.06 1.29
C GLU A 82 -4.48 -6.54 -0.09
N VAL A 83 -3.21 -6.63 -0.44
CA VAL A 83 -2.71 -6.26 -1.77
C VAL A 83 -2.02 -7.45 -2.39
N GLN A 84 -2.46 -7.81 -3.58
CA GLN A 84 -1.87 -8.87 -4.39
C GLN A 84 -1.17 -8.25 -5.60
N ALA A 85 0.06 -8.69 -5.87
CA ALA A 85 0.81 -8.33 -7.05
C ALA A 85 0.81 -9.50 -8.04
N GLU A 86 0.40 -9.23 -9.26
CA GLU A 86 0.63 -10.15 -10.38
C GLU A 86 2.05 -9.94 -10.90
N VAL A 87 2.87 -10.98 -10.83
CA VAL A 87 4.26 -10.95 -11.32
C VAL A 87 4.38 -11.88 -12.51
N GLY A 88 4.84 -11.35 -13.61
CA GLY A 88 4.98 -12.10 -14.86
C GLY A 88 6.06 -11.52 -15.78
N ARG A 89 6.23 -12.15 -16.92
CA ARG A 89 7.21 -11.70 -17.93
C ARG A 89 6.56 -10.76 -18.93
N ASN A 90 7.21 -9.63 -19.17
CA ASN A 90 6.84 -8.73 -20.26
C ASN A 90 7.26 -9.27 -21.64
N ALA A 91 7.02 -8.49 -22.68
CA ALA A 91 7.38 -8.84 -24.06
C ALA A 91 8.88 -9.15 -24.24
N ASP A 92 9.74 -8.52 -23.44
CA ASP A 92 11.20 -8.75 -23.46
C ASP A 92 11.63 -9.93 -22.58
N LYS A 93 10.68 -10.75 -22.11
CA LYS A 93 10.90 -11.90 -21.21
C LYS A 93 11.51 -11.54 -19.86
N ARG A 94 11.36 -10.30 -19.41
CA ARG A 94 11.81 -9.81 -18.11
C ARG A 94 10.67 -9.83 -17.10
N LEU A 95 10.96 -10.29 -15.86
CA LEU A 95 9.98 -10.23 -14.77
C LEU A 95 9.59 -8.79 -14.44
N ARG A 96 8.30 -8.57 -14.30
CA ARG A 96 7.70 -7.27 -13.95
C ARG A 96 6.49 -7.50 -13.06
N VAL A 97 6.16 -6.49 -12.27
CA VAL A 97 4.84 -6.40 -11.65
C VAL A 97 3.87 -5.95 -12.74
N LEU A 98 2.96 -6.83 -13.14
CA LEU A 98 2.02 -6.60 -14.24
C LEU A 98 0.75 -5.88 -13.78
N GLY A 99 0.40 -6.01 -12.50
CA GLY A 99 -0.76 -5.36 -11.91
C GLY A 99 -0.79 -5.54 -10.40
N LEU A 100 -1.54 -4.70 -9.74
CA LEU A 100 -1.84 -4.78 -8.31
C LEU A 100 -3.35 -4.81 -8.10
N THR A 101 -3.81 -5.63 -7.18
CA THR A 101 -5.20 -5.61 -6.70
C THR A 101 -5.20 -5.35 -5.21
N ALA A 102 -5.77 -4.22 -4.80
CA ALA A 102 -5.95 -3.85 -3.40
C ALA A 102 -7.41 -4.09 -2.98
N ARG A 103 -7.59 -4.87 -1.93
CA ARG A 103 -8.87 -5.18 -1.32
C ARG A 103 -8.93 -4.58 0.07
N LEU A 104 -9.71 -3.51 0.24
CA LEU A 104 -9.93 -2.86 1.51
C LEU A 104 -11.23 -3.36 2.15
N THR A 105 -11.21 -3.53 3.45
CA THR A 105 -12.41 -3.94 4.22
C THR A 105 -12.61 -2.94 5.36
N LEU A 106 -13.80 -2.37 5.43
CA LEU A 106 -14.20 -1.50 6.53
C LEU A 106 -14.49 -2.33 7.79
N GLY A 107 -14.26 -1.73 8.95
CA GLY A 107 -14.58 -2.35 10.24
C GLY A 107 -16.06 -2.21 10.66
N VAL A 108 -16.88 -1.57 9.83
CA VAL A 108 -18.32 -1.36 10.07
C VAL A 108 -19.14 -1.76 8.84
N PRO A 109 -20.44 -2.10 9.01
CA PRO A 109 -21.37 -2.27 7.90
C PRO A 109 -21.56 -0.95 7.14
N ALA A 110 -21.83 -1.03 5.83
CA ALA A 110 -22.04 0.14 4.98
C ALA A 110 -23.15 1.09 5.48
N GLY A 111 -24.22 0.54 6.04
CA GLY A 111 -25.32 1.32 6.61
C GLY A 111 -24.95 2.22 7.79
N GLY A 112 -23.76 2.03 8.38
CA GLY A 112 -23.25 2.91 9.44
C GLY A 112 -22.57 4.19 8.94
N LEU A 113 -22.44 4.37 7.60
CA LEU A 113 -21.75 5.50 6.99
C LEU A 113 -22.70 6.24 6.03
N ALA A 114 -23.13 7.42 6.43
CA ALA A 114 -24.13 8.20 5.67
C ALA A 114 -23.56 8.79 4.35
N HIS A 115 -22.26 9.02 4.28
CA HIS A 115 -21.59 9.66 3.13
C HIS A 115 -20.73 8.70 2.31
N LEU A 116 -20.97 7.39 2.45
CA LEU A 116 -20.13 6.36 1.86
C LEU A 116 -19.97 6.51 0.33
N ASP A 117 -21.04 6.82 -0.39
CA ASP A 117 -21.00 7.00 -1.85
C ASP A 117 -20.01 8.10 -2.27
N ARG A 118 -19.98 9.22 -1.55
CA ARG A 118 -19.05 10.32 -1.80
C ARG A 118 -17.62 9.95 -1.45
N VAL A 119 -17.43 9.21 -0.36
CA VAL A 119 -16.14 8.68 0.05
C VAL A 119 -15.57 7.76 -1.02
N LEU A 120 -16.37 6.78 -1.48
CA LEU A 120 -15.95 5.80 -2.49
C LEU A 120 -15.65 6.45 -3.86
N ALA A 121 -16.35 7.52 -4.20
CA ALA A 121 -16.12 8.25 -5.45
C ALA A 121 -14.77 8.99 -5.48
N GLY A 122 -14.24 9.42 -4.34
CA GLY A 122 -13.11 10.36 -4.32
C GLY A 122 -11.90 10.00 -3.45
N PHE A 123 -11.96 8.95 -2.61
CA PHE A 123 -10.85 8.70 -1.66
C PHE A 123 -9.52 8.37 -2.35
N GLU A 124 -9.54 7.76 -3.54
CA GLU A 124 -8.33 7.41 -4.28
C GLU A 124 -7.57 8.64 -4.77
N ASP A 125 -8.24 9.77 -4.96
CA ASP A 125 -7.62 11.03 -5.41
C ASP A 125 -6.62 11.59 -4.38
N PHE A 126 -6.76 11.20 -3.11
CA PHE A 126 -5.85 11.60 -2.02
C PHE A 126 -4.70 10.60 -1.83
N CYS A 127 -4.66 9.52 -2.58
CA CYS A 127 -3.62 8.50 -2.46
C CYS A 127 -2.43 8.80 -3.36
N THR A 128 -1.45 9.53 -2.84
CA THR A 128 -0.23 9.92 -3.57
C THR A 128 0.52 8.72 -4.15
N VAL A 129 0.74 7.68 -3.35
CA VAL A 129 1.51 6.50 -3.78
C VAL A 129 0.78 5.76 -4.89
N THR A 130 -0.51 5.45 -4.71
CA THR A 130 -1.28 4.69 -5.70
C THR A 130 -1.42 5.47 -7.01
N ALA A 131 -1.68 6.77 -6.95
CA ALA A 131 -1.76 7.60 -8.14
C ALA A 131 -0.44 7.60 -8.93
N SER A 132 0.69 7.66 -8.22
CA SER A 132 2.03 7.61 -8.84
C SER A 132 2.34 6.24 -9.44
N VAL A 133 2.03 5.14 -8.72
CA VAL A 133 2.24 3.77 -9.20
C VAL A 133 1.37 3.45 -10.41
N ARG A 134 0.11 3.89 -10.38
CA ARG A 134 -0.87 3.65 -11.45
C ARG A 134 -0.46 4.24 -12.80
N ALA A 135 0.43 5.21 -12.81
CA ALA A 135 0.98 5.75 -14.05
C ALA A 135 1.75 4.71 -14.88
N ALA A 136 2.26 3.66 -14.25
CA ALA A 136 3.04 2.61 -14.91
C ALA A 136 2.50 1.19 -14.68
N ILE A 137 1.83 0.95 -13.54
CA ILE A 137 1.32 -0.37 -13.13
C ILE A 137 -0.18 -0.25 -12.89
N PRO A 138 -1.04 -1.03 -13.58
CA PRO A 138 -2.47 -1.05 -13.29
C PRO A 138 -2.75 -1.39 -11.83
N VAL A 139 -3.60 -0.61 -11.16
CA VAL A 139 -4.01 -0.86 -9.78
C VAL A 139 -5.53 -0.93 -9.73
N THR A 140 -6.05 -2.11 -9.40
CA THR A 140 -7.47 -2.34 -9.14
C THR A 140 -7.76 -2.17 -7.66
N VAL A 141 -8.74 -1.35 -7.32
CA VAL A 141 -9.14 -1.09 -5.93
C VAL A 141 -10.55 -1.62 -5.71
N GLN A 142 -10.70 -2.45 -4.68
CA GLN A 142 -11.99 -2.99 -4.25
C GLN A 142 -12.22 -2.61 -2.79
N VAL A 143 -13.45 -2.28 -2.44
CA VAL A 143 -13.83 -1.95 -1.07
C VAL A 143 -15.02 -2.82 -0.65
N PHE A 144 -14.92 -3.38 0.54
CA PHE A 144 -15.95 -4.22 1.17
C PHE A 144 -16.30 -3.65 2.54
N ASP A 145 -17.50 -3.91 3.00
CA ASP A 145 -17.88 -3.61 4.38
C ASP A 145 -17.53 -4.76 5.34
N ALA A 146 -17.80 -4.56 6.64
CA ALA A 146 -17.54 -5.55 7.68
C ALA A 146 -18.36 -6.84 7.51
N GLN A 147 -19.41 -6.84 6.71
CA GLN A 147 -20.24 -8.02 6.41
C GLN A 147 -19.80 -8.71 5.11
N GLY A 148 -18.76 -8.22 4.44
CA GLY A 148 -18.26 -8.76 3.20
C GLY A 148 -19.04 -8.32 1.96
N VAL A 149 -19.88 -7.31 2.09
CA VAL A 149 -20.61 -6.73 0.94
C VAL A 149 -19.65 -5.88 0.11
N LYS A 150 -19.57 -6.15 -1.18
CA LYS A 150 -18.74 -5.35 -2.09
C LYS A 150 -19.40 -3.99 -2.34
N LEU A 151 -18.63 -2.93 -2.07
CA LEU A 151 -19.07 -1.53 -2.18
C LEU A 151 -18.49 -0.84 -3.42
N LYS A 152 -17.29 -1.32 -3.84
CA LYS A 152 -16.59 -0.81 -5.03
C LYS A 152 -15.79 -1.92 -5.71
#